data_41aa0160bddd901e23865d4214c9996c
#
_entry.id   41aa0160bddd901e23865d4214c9996c
#
_cell.length_a   1.000
_cell.length_b   1.000
_cell.length_c   1.000
_cell.angle_alpha   90.00
_cell.angle_beta   90.00
_cell.angle_gamma   90.00
#
_symmetry.space_group_name_H-M   'P 1'
#
loop_
_entity.id
_entity.type
_entity.pdbx_description
1 polymer ?
#
loop_
_entity_poly.entity_id
_entity_poly.type
_entity_poly.pdbx_seq_one_letter_code
_entity_poly.pdbx_strand_id
1 'polypeptide(L)'
;MQKNQTKFLGKDIMGIRGELFTNQVNLDKRSYYFNVKENRNGDVFLQIVESKIKDGQDERRDIVVFADDMKSFLGGMDESLRAVEKIQKERAKLRAEKKAAKEAKYAAGGMSEEKPAKKVYRRKGE
;
A
#
# COMPACT_ATOMS: atom_id res chain seq x y z
N MET A 1 -11.75 14.30 5.00
CA MET A 1 -12.08 14.06 5.16
C MET A 1 -12.84 13.47 5.84
N GLN A 2 -13.14 13.20 6.34
CA GLN A 2 -13.77 12.68 6.99
C GLN A 2 -15.05 12.91 7.13
N LYS A 3 -15.62 13.35 6.71
CA LYS A 3 -16.81 13.61 6.75
C LYS A 3 -17.65 12.58 6.58
N ASN A 4 -17.30 11.66 6.02
CA ASN A 4 -18.08 10.64 5.77
C ASN A 4 -18.55 9.95 6.91
N GLN A 5 -17.84 9.82 7.91
CA GLN A 5 -18.27 9.08 8.92
C GLN A 5 -19.38 9.59 9.63
N THR A 6 -19.58 10.77 9.58
CA THR A 6 -20.63 11.22 10.33
C THR A 6 -21.89 10.83 9.79
N LYS A 7 -22.02 10.65 8.55
CA LYS A 7 -23.21 10.36 8.06
C LYS A 7 -23.76 9.11 8.37
N PHE A 8 -23.07 8.16 8.62
CA PHE A 8 -23.63 6.90 8.78
C PHE A 8 -24.26 6.75 10.11
N LEU A 9 -24.16 7.70 10.98
CA LEU A 9 -24.75 7.57 12.16
C LEU A 9 -26.15 7.45 12.15
N GLY A 10 -26.67 6.83 12.86
CA GLY A 10 -28.01 6.73 13.04
C GLY A 10 -28.90 6.52 11.92
N LYS A 11 -29.18 7.44 11.18
CA LYS A 11 -30.06 7.30 10.21
C LYS A 11 -29.74 6.38 9.21
N ASP A 12 -28.61 6.31 8.85
CA ASP A 12 -28.24 5.44 7.83
C ASP A 12 -28.47 4.03 8.22
N ILE A 13 -28.22 3.74 9.39
CA ILE A 13 -28.36 2.44 9.86
C ILE A 13 -29.73 1.98 9.68
N MET A 14 -30.67 2.82 9.81
CA MET A 14 -31.94 2.39 9.65
C MET A 14 -32.29 2.24 8.27
N GLY A 15 -32.00 3.11 7.43
CA GLY A 15 -32.40 3.07 6.11
C GLY A 15 -31.63 2.14 5.24
N ILE A 16 -30.35 2.15 5.36
CA ILE A 16 -29.56 1.39 4.54
C ILE A 16 -28.86 0.36 5.20
N ARG A 17 -29.31 -0.77 5.16
CA ARG A 17 -28.73 -1.76 5.77
C ARG A 17 -27.50 -2.13 5.26
N GLY A 18 -26.95 -2.23 4.35
CA GLY A 18 -25.72 -2.74 3.89
C GLY A 18 -24.53 -1.91 4.20
N GLU A 19 -24.61 -0.63 4.01
CA GLU A 19 -23.46 0.19 4.19
C GLU A 19 -23.42 0.98 5.45
N LEU A 20 -22.40 0.77 6.26
CA LEU A 20 -22.29 1.47 7.52
C LEU A 20 -21.24 2.55 7.52
N PHE A 21 -20.22 2.41 6.70
CA PHE A 21 -19.13 3.36 6.70
C PHE A 21 -18.31 3.20 5.43
N THR A 22 -17.80 4.25 4.86
CA THR A 22 -16.94 4.17 3.70
C THR A 22 -15.79 5.16 3.84
N ASN A 23 -14.62 4.72 3.49
CA ASN A 23 -13.45 5.55 3.51
C ASN A 23 -12.69 5.30 2.21
N GLN A 24 -12.08 6.30 1.65
CA GLN A 24 -11.40 6.17 0.38
C GLN A 24 -9.97 6.68 0.46
N VAL A 25 -9.06 5.92 -0.11
CA VAL A 25 -7.66 6.33 -0.14
C VAL A 25 -7.26 6.39 -1.60
N ASN A 26 -6.83 7.54 -2.06
CA ASN A 26 -6.45 7.71 -3.45
C ASN A 26 -4.95 7.79 -3.57
N LEU A 27 -4.40 6.91 -4.41
CA LEU A 27 -2.97 6.92 -4.66
C LEU A 27 -2.79 7.34 -6.12
N ASP A 28 -1.61 7.45 -6.58
CA ASP A 28 -1.36 7.88 -7.91
C ASP A 28 -2.12 7.16 -8.99
N LYS A 29 -2.07 5.89 -9.02
CA LYS A 29 -2.70 5.13 -10.06
C LYS A 29 -3.79 4.20 -9.60
N ARG A 30 -4.10 4.23 -8.34
CA ARG A 30 -5.09 3.37 -7.79
C ARG A 30 -5.85 4.04 -6.70
N SER A 31 -7.05 3.56 -6.45
CA SER A 31 -7.84 4.04 -5.33
C SER A 31 -8.30 2.83 -4.56
N TYR A 32 -8.40 2.96 -3.28
CA TYR A 32 -8.87 1.90 -2.42
C TYR A 32 -10.06 2.40 -1.63
N TYR A 33 -11.08 1.57 -1.57
CA TYR A 33 -12.27 1.94 -0.82
C TYR A 33 -12.41 0.95 0.31
N PHE A 34 -12.60 1.45 1.50
CA PHE A 34 -12.77 0.59 2.65
C PHE A 34 -14.21 0.75 3.09
N ASN A 35 -15.03 -0.24 2.78
CA ASN A 35 -16.44 -0.18 3.04
C ASN A 35 -16.82 -1.12 4.17
N VAL A 36 -17.37 -0.58 5.24
CA VAL A 36 -17.81 -1.42 6.33
C VAL A 36 -19.28 -1.67 6.07
N LYS A 37 -19.66 -2.92 5.99
CA LYS A 37 -21.01 -3.32 5.66
C LYS A 37 -21.55 -4.35 6.61
N GLU A 38 -22.82 -4.63 6.49
CA GLU A 38 -23.47 -5.59 7.33
C GLU A 38 -24.31 -6.48 6.45
N ASN A 39 -24.28 -7.80 6.65
CA ASN A 39 -25.05 -8.69 5.82
C ASN A 39 -26.42 -8.90 6.48
N ARG A 40 -27.27 -9.72 5.90
CA ARG A 40 -28.56 -9.95 6.41
C ARG A 40 -28.59 -10.51 7.77
N ASN A 41 -27.59 -11.24 8.19
CA ASN A 41 -27.56 -11.83 9.50
C ASN A 41 -27.02 -10.87 10.54
N GLY A 42 -26.67 -9.68 10.14
CA GLY A 42 -26.13 -8.72 11.09
C GLY A 42 -24.62 -8.81 11.25
N ASP A 43 -23.96 -9.63 10.46
CA ASP A 43 -22.52 -9.76 10.58
C ASP A 43 -21.86 -8.58 9.90
N VAL A 44 -20.92 -7.97 10.57
CA VAL A 44 -20.23 -6.80 10.04
C VAL A 44 -18.95 -7.24 9.38
N PHE A 45 -18.66 -6.70 8.24
CA PHE A 45 -17.43 -7.04 7.53
C PHE A 45 -16.88 -5.82 6.81
N LEU A 46 -15.61 -5.90 6.47
CA LEU A 46 -14.94 -4.83 5.75
C LEU A 46 -14.73 -5.35 4.34
N GLN A 47 -15.13 -4.56 3.35
CA GLN A 47 -14.87 -4.89 1.98
C GLN A 47 -13.84 -3.88 1.51
N ILE A 48 -12.71 -4.35 1.01
CA ILE A 48 -11.68 -3.46 0.51
C ILE A 48 -11.69 -3.60 -1.00
N VAL A 49 -11.96 -2.51 -1.69
CA VAL A 49 -12.03 -2.51 -3.14
C VAL A 49 -10.85 -1.75 -3.71
N GLU A 50 -10.15 -2.37 -4.62
CA GLU A 50 -9.05 -1.72 -5.31
C GLU A 50 -9.56 -1.36 -6.69
N SER A 51 -9.39 -0.12 -7.09
CA SER A 51 -9.81 0.33 -8.39
C SER A 51 -8.58 0.92 -9.08
N LYS A 52 -8.32 0.51 -10.30
CA LYS A 52 -7.24 1.10 -11.04
C LYS A 52 -7.62 1.18 -12.50
N ILE A 53 -7.10 2.18 -13.18
CA ILE A 53 -7.39 2.37 -14.58
C ILE A 53 -6.29 1.72 -15.37
N LYS A 54 -6.65 0.83 -16.25
CA LYS A 54 -5.68 0.17 -17.07
C LYS A 54 -6.20 0.17 -18.49
N ASP A 55 -5.43 0.71 -19.41
CA ASP A 55 -5.80 0.79 -20.81
C ASP A 55 -7.16 1.46 -20.97
N GLY A 56 -7.39 2.49 -20.20
CA GLY A 56 -8.64 3.23 -20.28
C GLY A 56 -9.82 2.55 -19.62
N GLN A 57 -9.60 1.42 -18.99
CA GLN A 57 -10.68 0.72 -18.34
C GLN A 57 -10.47 0.65 -16.85
N ASP A 58 -11.56 0.68 -16.12
CA ASP A 58 -11.52 0.64 -14.68
C ASP A 58 -11.53 -0.82 -14.26
N GLU A 59 -10.45 -1.31 -13.69
CA GLU A 59 -10.39 -2.65 -13.19
C GLU A 59 -10.59 -2.63 -11.70
N ARG A 60 -11.48 -3.44 -11.20
CA ARG A 60 -11.74 -3.48 -9.77
C ARG A 60 -11.59 -4.86 -9.22
N ARG A 61 -11.09 -4.94 -8.01
CA ARG A 61 -10.95 -6.19 -7.32
C ARG A 61 -11.29 -5.92 -5.88
N ASP A 62 -11.78 -6.91 -5.20
CA ASP A 62 -12.11 -6.69 -3.80
C ASP A 62 -11.89 -7.92 -2.97
N ILE A 63 -11.78 -7.72 -1.67
CA ILE A 63 -11.67 -8.81 -0.73
C ILE A 63 -12.57 -8.43 0.42
N VAL A 64 -12.95 -9.42 1.20
CA VAL A 64 -13.84 -9.20 2.32
C VAL A 64 -13.21 -9.80 3.56
N VAL A 65 -13.22 -9.06 4.65
CA VAL A 65 -12.69 -9.53 5.91
C VAL A 65 -13.78 -9.31 6.95
N PHE A 66 -14.24 -10.38 7.59
CA PHE A 66 -15.29 -10.24 8.58
C PHE A 66 -14.73 -9.74 9.90
N ALA A 67 -15.58 -9.13 10.69
CA ALA A 67 -15.16 -8.52 11.93
C ALA A 67 -14.34 -9.45 12.82
N ASP A 68 -14.71 -10.70 12.87
CA ASP A 68 -14.00 -11.65 13.70
C ASP A 68 -12.56 -11.87 13.25
N ASP A 69 -12.27 -11.64 11.99
CA ASP A 69 -10.96 -11.88 11.47
C ASP A 69 -10.14 -10.60 11.32
N MET A 70 -10.74 -9.47 11.60
CA MET A 70 -10.06 -8.21 11.39
C MET A 70 -8.76 -8.05 12.15
N LYS A 71 -8.73 -8.45 13.38
CA LYS A 71 -7.52 -8.27 14.14
C LYS A 71 -6.38 -9.07 13.58
N SER A 72 -6.66 -10.30 13.16
CA SER A 72 -5.63 -11.14 12.58
C SER A 72 -5.17 -10.56 11.26
N PHE A 73 -6.12 -10.07 10.47
CA PHE A 73 -5.80 -9.50 9.18
C PHE A 73 -4.92 -8.26 9.36
N LEU A 74 -5.29 -7.39 10.28
CA LEU A 74 -4.53 -6.19 10.53
C LEU A 74 -3.15 -6.51 11.10
N GLY A 75 -3.06 -7.56 11.90
CA GLY A 75 -1.78 -7.99 12.42
C GLY A 75 -0.84 -8.37 11.29
N GLY A 76 -1.36 -9.09 10.31
CA GLY A 76 -0.56 -9.47 9.15
C GLY A 76 -0.14 -8.26 8.36
N MET A 77 -1.03 -7.28 8.20
CA MET A 77 -0.71 -6.09 7.49
C MET A 77 0.37 -5.31 8.23
N ASP A 78 0.24 -5.22 9.53
CA ASP A 78 1.18 -4.47 10.33
C ASP A 78 2.58 -5.09 10.27
N GLU A 79 2.65 -6.42 10.34
CA GLU A 79 3.91 -7.09 10.22
C GLU A 79 4.52 -6.88 8.85
N SER A 80 3.68 -6.90 7.82
CA SER A 80 4.15 -6.69 6.47
C SER A 80 4.69 -5.27 6.31
N LEU A 81 4.03 -4.33 6.91
CA LEU A 81 4.47 -2.95 6.83
C LEU A 81 5.84 -2.81 7.49
N ARG A 82 6.03 -3.43 8.65
CA ARG A 82 7.30 -3.37 9.30
C ARG A 82 8.39 -4.02 8.49
N ALA A 83 8.07 -5.12 7.84
CA ALA A 83 9.03 -5.80 6.99
C ALA A 83 9.43 -4.92 5.81
N VAL A 84 8.45 -4.26 5.20
CA VAL A 84 8.73 -3.38 4.09
C VAL A 84 9.62 -2.22 4.54
N GLU A 85 9.30 -1.63 5.67
CA GLU A 85 10.07 -0.51 6.17
C GLU A 85 11.51 -0.92 6.48
N LYS A 86 11.68 -2.10 7.04
CA LYS A 86 13.00 -2.59 7.36
C LYS A 86 13.81 -2.84 6.09
N ILE A 87 13.19 -3.46 5.11
CA ILE A 87 13.86 -3.74 3.86
C ILE A 87 14.24 -2.44 3.14
N GLN A 88 13.35 -1.48 3.14
CA GLN A 88 13.62 -0.22 2.49
C GLN A 88 14.77 0.51 3.17
N LYS A 89 14.80 0.43 4.49
CA LYS A 89 15.84 1.06 5.23
C LYS A 89 17.18 0.41 4.96
N GLU A 90 17.20 -0.91 4.92
CA GLU A 90 18.42 -1.64 4.65
C GLU A 90 18.92 -1.36 3.24
N ARG A 91 18.01 -1.28 2.29
CA ARG A 91 18.40 -0.99 0.92
C ARG A 91 18.93 0.44 0.77
N ALA A 92 18.34 1.37 1.49
CA ALA A 92 18.80 2.74 1.45
C ALA A 92 20.21 2.82 2.04
N LYS A 93 20.43 2.04 3.09
CA LYS A 93 21.73 2.04 3.74
C LYS A 93 22.77 1.47 2.80
N LEU A 94 22.44 0.37 2.13
CA LEU A 94 23.35 -0.24 1.19
C LEU A 94 23.67 0.69 0.02
N ARG A 95 22.68 1.42 -0.46
CA ARG A 95 22.91 2.35 -1.55
C ARG A 95 23.82 3.46 -1.09
N ALA A 96 23.64 3.93 0.13
CA ALA A 96 24.47 5.00 0.65
C ALA A 96 25.91 4.52 0.84
N GLU A 97 26.06 3.28 1.29
CA GLU A 97 27.40 2.74 1.50
C GLU A 97 28.10 2.55 0.16
N LYS A 98 27.38 2.09 -0.84
CA LYS A 98 27.97 1.90 -2.14
C LYS A 98 28.35 3.23 -2.73
N LYS A 99 27.53 4.23 -2.55
CA LYS A 99 27.81 5.54 -3.07
C LYS A 99 29.02 6.13 -2.38
N ALA A 100 29.11 5.99 -1.08
CA ALA A 100 30.22 6.50 -0.33
C ALA A 100 31.52 5.80 -0.73
N ALA A 101 31.47 4.51 -0.92
CA ALA A 101 32.64 3.76 -1.32
C ALA A 101 33.10 4.20 -2.71
N LYS A 102 32.16 4.47 -3.60
CA LYS A 102 32.50 4.89 -4.91
C LYS A 102 33.10 6.27 -4.89
N GLU A 103 32.57 7.16 -4.11
CA GLU A 103 33.10 8.51 -4.01
C GLU A 103 34.48 8.51 -3.37
N ALA A 104 34.67 7.66 -2.39
CA ALA A 104 35.97 7.56 -1.76
C ALA A 104 37.00 7.06 -2.75
N LYS A 105 36.58 6.12 -3.60
CA LYS A 105 37.48 5.59 -4.56
C LYS A 105 37.86 6.63 -5.59
N TYR A 106 36.92 7.42 -6.03
CA TYR A 106 37.23 8.47 -6.97
C TYR A 106 38.14 9.50 -6.30
N ALA A 107 37.83 9.87 -5.09
CA ALA A 107 38.62 10.83 -4.40
C ALA A 107 40.04 10.36 -4.20
N ALA A 108 40.18 9.09 -3.91
CA ALA A 108 41.51 8.57 -3.68
C ALA A 108 42.25 8.31 -4.96
N GLY A 109 41.64 7.77 -5.93
CA GLY A 109 42.31 7.39 -7.07
C GLY A 109 42.08 8.07 -8.31
N GLY A 110 41.18 8.61 -8.35
CA GLY A 110 40.90 9.13 -9.54
C GLY A 110 40.65 8.10 -10.50
N MET A 111 40.76 7.58 -11.03
CA MET A 111 40.57 6.81 -11.90
C MET A 111 39.65 6.19 -12.33
N SER A 112 39.46 6.14 -12.56
CA SER A 112 38.80 5.54 -12.99
C SER A 112 38.13 5.02 -13.53
N GLU A 113 38.01 5.01 -13.98
CA GLU A 113 37.56 4.49 -14.58
C GLU A 113 36.71 3.91 -14.84
N GLU A 114 36.49 3.71 -15.05
CA GLU A 114 35.87 3.05 -15.47
C GLU A 114 34.69 2.83 -15.35
N LYS A 115 34.19 2.97 -15.66
CA LYS A 115 33.23 2.78 -15.59
C LYS A 115 32.40 2.15 -15.74
N PRO A 116 32.18 1.77 -15.92
CA PRO A 116 31.41 1.11 -16.07
C PRO A 116 30.35 0.73 -16.03
N ALA A 117 30.14 0.79 -16.11
CA ALA A 117 29.33 0.35 -16.06
C ALA A 117 28.35 0.06 -15.97
N LYS A 118 27.94 0.09 -16.14
CA LYS A 118 27.12 -0.23 -16.08
C LYS A 118 26.21 -0.78 -15.97
N LYS A 119 25.85 -0.95 -16.02
CA LYS A 119 25.15 -1.53 -15.99
C LYS A 119 24.28 -1.98 -15.67
N VAL A 120 23.89 -2.02 -15.63
CA VAL A 120 23.22 -2.49 -15.43
C VAL A 120 22.24 -3.00 -15.15
N TYR A 121 21.84 -3.00 -15.22
CA TYR A 121 21.10 -3.47 -15.06
C TYR A 121 20.14 -3.80 -14.75
N ARG A 122 19.77 -3.75 -14.67
CA ARG A 122 19.05 -4.05 -14.51
C ARG A 122 18.18 -4.42 -14.16
N ARG A 123 17.64 -4.39 -14.23
CA ARG A 123 16.85 -4.74 -14.09
C ARG A 123 16.16 -5.29 -13.76
N LYS A 124 15.81 -5.31 -13.68
CA LYS A 124 15.21 -5.88 -13.52
C LYS A 124 14.53 -6.17 -13.09
N GLY A 125 14.28 -6.11 -12.83
CA GLY A 125 13.77 -6.36 -12.55
C GLY A 125 13.18 -6.42 -12.18
N GLU A 126 12.96 -6.14 -12.20
CA GLU A 126 12.69 -6.29 -12.09
C GLU A 126 12.38 -6.27 -11.90
#